data_3306417832e896f428568af21aa30235
#
_entry.id   3306417832e896f428568af21aa30235
#
_cell.length_a   1.000
_cell.length_b   1.000
_cell.length_c   1.000
_cell.angle_alpha   90.00
_cell.angle_beta   90.00
_cell.angle_gamma   90.00
#
_symmetry.space_group_name_H-M   'P 1'
#
loop_
_entity.id
_entity.type
_entity.pdbx_description
1 polymer ?
#
loop_
_entity_poly.entity_id
_entity_poly.type
_entity_poly.pdbx_seq_one_letter_code
_entity_poly.pdbx_strand_id
1 'polypeptide(L)'
;KSQNLQVEMVGPEALPTTLDGFNKYDSIILSNVSALRISKRQMELVRTYVRDHGGGLVMLGGEESFGVGGYYHTPVEEALPVTMEARQKVEIPSLAVVLVLDRSGSMETSIDSRFSKLDLAKEAAQLVVELLDDRNEVGVIAFDTAWSWIVPMQPARDKDRIIREIATIKAGGGTDLFPPLKEAYQAVYDRKALLRHG
;
A
#
# COMPACT_ATOMS: atom_id res chain seq x y z
N LYS A 1 -5.39 47.53 -11.75
CA LYS A 1 -6.41 47.43 -12.83
C LYS A 1 -7.19 46.16 -12.55
N SER A 2 -8.44 46.28 -12.13
CA SER A 2 -9.33 45.10 -12.01
C SER A 2 -9.62 44.62 -13.44
N GLN A 3 -9.21 43.38 -13.74
CA GLN A 3 -9.61 42.71 -14.97
C GLN A 3 -11.06 42.26 -14.77
N ASN A 4 -11.96 42.68 -15.67
CA ASN A 4 -13.35 42.27 -15.64
C ASN A 4 -13.45 40.89 -16.26
N LEU A 5 -13.31 39.85 -15.44
CA LEU A 5 -13.47 38.47 -15.88
C LEU A 5 -14.94 38.09 -15.80
N GLN A 6 -15.51 37.61 -16.90
CA GLN A 6 -16.83 36.99 -16.92
C GLN A 6 -16.66 35.51 -16.66
N VAL A 7 -17.27 35.01 -15.59
CA VAL A 7 -17.19 33.59 -15.20
C VAL A 7 -18.59 33.02 -15.20
N GLU A 8 -18.77 31.95 -15.94
CA GLU A 8 -19.95 31.10 -15.93
C GLU A 8 -19.63 29.79 -15.19
N MET A 9 -20.37 29.49 -14.14
CA MET A 9 -20.22 28.26 -13.37
C MET A 9 -21.38 27.34 -13.68
N VAL A 10 -21.05 26.15 -14.20
CA VAL A 10 -22.02 25.14 -14.64
C VAL A 10 -21.62 23.74 -14.17
N GLY A 11 -22.56 22.81 -14.16
CA GLY A 11 -22.22 21.38 -13.94
C GLY A 11 -21.51 20.77 -15.14
N PRO A 12 -20.78 19.65 -14.95
CA PRO A 12 -20.05 18.96 -16.03
C PRO A 12 -20.95 18.55 -17.21
N GLU A 13 -22.22 18.28 -16.94
CA GLU A 13 -23.24 17.93 -17.94
C GLU A 13 -23.57 19.07 -18.92
N ALA A 14 -23.31 20.30 -18.51
CA ALA A 14 -23.51 21.49 -19.35
C ALA A 14 -22.27 21.87 -20.17
N LEU A 15 -21.20 21.08 -20.09
CA LEU A 15 -20.00 21.27 -20.91
C LEU A 15 -20.39 21.25 -22.40
N PRO A 16 -19.89 22.18 -23.24
CA PRO A 16 -20.25 22.24 -24.65
C PRO A 16 -20.09 20.92 -25.39
N THR A 17 -20.98 20.64 -26.34
CA THR A 17 -20.95 19.43 -27.16
C THR A 17 -20.49 19.68 -28.58
N THR A 18 -20.13 20.93 -28.88
CA THR A 18 -19.60 21.37 -30.19
C THR A 18 -18.39 22.28 -29.99
N LEU A 19 -17.50 22.31 -30.96
CA LEU A 19 -16.31 23.17 -30.91
C LEU A 19 -16.67 24.67 -30.87
N ASP A 20 -17.69 25.07 -31.63
CA ASP A 20 -18.19 26.47 -31.60
C ASP A 20 -18.71 26.86 -30.22
N GLY A 21 -19.24 25.90 -29.46
CA GLY A 21 -19.63 26.10 -28.07
C GLY A 21 -18.44 26.38 -27.15
N PHE A 22 -17.35 25.66 -27.36
CA PHE A 22 -16.08 25.87 -26.64
C PHE A 22 -15.42 27.21 -27.01
N ASN A 23 -15.42 27.59 -28.28
CA ASN A 23 -14.79 28.82 -28.79
C ASN A 23 -15.44 30.11 -28.27
N LYS A 24 -16.54 30.02 -27.53
CA LYS A 24 -17.17 31.17 -26.85
C LYS A 24 -16.40 31.58 -25.57
N TYR A 25 -15.56 30.72 -25.06
CA TYR A 25 -14.80 30.91 -23.85
C TYR A 25 -13.30 31.05 -24.14
N ASP A 26 -12.61 31.91 -23.42
CA ASP A 26 -11.16 32.06 -23.53
C ASP A 26 -10.45 30.91 -22.79
N SER A 27 -11.08 30.40 -21.72
CA SER A 27 -10.55 29.29 -20.94
C SER A 27 -11.64 28.50 -20.26
N ILE A 28 -11.34 27.23 -20.00
CA ILE A 28 -12.18 26.30 -19.28
C ILE A 28 -11.45 25.88 -17.99
N ILE A 29 -12.18 25.87 -16.89
CA ILE A 29 -11.68 25.42 -15.58
C ILE A 29 -12.46 24.19 -15.14
N LEU A 30 -11.79 23.06 -15.04
CA LEU A 30 -12.32 21.83 -14.47
C LEU A 30 -11.97 21.81 -12.97
N SER A 31 -12.94 22.06 -12.10
CA SER A 31 -12.75 22.10 -10.66
C SER A 31 -13.34 20.85 -10.01
N ASN A 32 -12.48 19.93 -9.58
CA ASN A 32 -12.86 18.66 -8.93
C ASN A 32 -13.97 17.91 -9.68
N VAL A 33 -13.78 17.67 -10.97
CA VAL A 33 -14.72 16.98 -11.86
C VAL A 33 -14.15 15.61 -12.21
N SER A 34 -14.97 14.56 -12.06
CA SER A 34 -14.60 13.20 -12.49
C SER A 34 -14.71 13.04 -14.01
N ALA A 35 -13.75 12.33 -14.61
CA ALA A 35 -13.78 11.96 -16.03
C ALA A 35 -15.05 11.18 -16.40
N LEU A 36 -15.63 10.44 -15.46
CA LEU A 36 -16.87 9.67 -15.67
C LEU A 36 -18.09 10.56 -15.94
N ARG A 37 -18.03 11.84 -15.58
CA ARG A 37 -19.10 12.83 -15.83
C ARG A 37 -18.95 13.58 -17.14
N ILE A 38 -17.86 13.34 -17.89
CA ILE A 38 -17.58 13.99 -19.18
C ILE A 38 -17.53 12.88 -20.23
N SER A 39 -18.30 13.01 -21.29
CA SER A 39 -18.29 12.05 -22.39
C SER A 39 -16.94 12.07 -23.12
N LYS A 40 -16.53 10.92 -23.70
CA LYS A 40 -15.30 10.81 -24.50
C LYS A 40 -15.27 11.87 -25.60
N ARG A 41 -16.40 12.11 -26.28
CA ARG A 41 -16.53 13.13 -27.32
C ARG A 41 -16.26 14.55 -26.80
N GLN A 42 -16.77 14.88 -25.62
CA GLN A 42 -16.49 16.19 -25.00
C GLN A 42 -15.02 16.32 -24.63
N MET A 43 -14.37 15.27 -24.12
CA MET A 43 -12.93 15.26 -23.85
C MET A 43 -12.11 15.48 -25.12
N GLU A 44 -12.48 14.87 -26.25
CA GLU A 44 -11.87 15.08 -27.56
C GLU A 44 -12.02 16.53 -28.03
N LEU A 45 -13.19 17.13 -27.81
CA LEU A 45 -13.42 18.54 -28.13
C LEU A 45 -12.59 19.48 -27.23
N VAL A 46 -12.45 19.18 -25.95
CA VAL A 46 -11.54 19.94 -25.03
C VAL A 46 -10.11 19.88 -25.57
N ARG A 47 -9.62 18.70 -25.94
CA ARG A 47 -8.28 18.56 -26.53
C ARG A 47 -8.11 19.41 -27.80
N THR A 48 -9.05 19.32 -28.73
CA THR A 48 -9.03 20.11 -29.98
C THR A 48 -9.11 21.61 -29.70
N TYR A 49 -9.96 22.02 -28.79
CA TYR A 49 -10.08 23.42 -28.35
C TYR A 49 -8.75 23.97 -27.81
N VAL A 50 -8.05 23.20 -26.98
CA VAL A 50 -6.75 23.63 -26.41
C VAL A 50 -5.65 23.59 -27.46
N ARG A 51 -5.49 22.48 -28.20
CA ARG A 51 -4.33 22.27 -29.09
C ARG A 51 -4.44 23.01 -30.42
N ASP A 52 -5.63 23.01 -30.99
CA ASP A 52 -5.83 23.48 -32.35
C ASP A 52 -6.42 24.90 -32.40
N HIS A 53 -7.16 25.30 -31.37
CA HIS A 53 -7.82 26.61 -31.29
C HIS A 53 -7.18 27.55 -30.25
N GLY A 54 -6.18 27.10 -29.49
CA GLY A 54 -5.44 27.93 -28.54
C GLY A 54 -6.23 28.32 -27.29
N GLY A 55 -7.30 27.60 -26.97
CA GLY A 55 -8.10 27.82 -25.77
C GLY A 55 -7.34 27.44 -24.49
N GLY A 56 -7.63 28.11 -23.39
CA GLY A 56 -7.05 27.80 -22.08
C GLY A 56 -7.75 26.63 -21.41
N LEU A 57 -6.98 25.76 -20.76
CA LEU A 57 -7.49 24.70 -19.89
C LEU A 57 -6.79 24.74 -18.54
N VAL A 58 -7.58 24.81 -17.47
CA VAL A 58 -7.10 24.73 -16.10
C VAL A 58 -7.80 23.57 -15.41
N MET A 59 -7.04 22.67 -14.79
CA MET A 59 -7.60 21.61 -13.94
C MET A 59 -7.20 21.88 -12.49
N LEU A 60 -8.20 21.98 -11.61
CA LEU A 60 -8.02 22.15 -10.18
C LEU A 60 -8.17 20.80 -9.48
N GLY A 61 -7.23 20.51 -8.57
CA GLY A 61 -7.16 19.25 -7.83
C GLY A 61 -8.32 19.06 -6.85
N GLY A 62 -8.62 17.79 -6.55
CA GLY A 62 -9.61 17.33 -5.59
C GLY A 62 -9.73 15.81 -5.68
N GLU A 63 -10.61 15.24 -4.88
CA GLU A 63 -10.78 13.77 -4.79
C GLU A 63 -11.28 13.13 -6.09
N GLU A 64 -11.93 13.88 -6.95
CA GLU A 64 -12.49 13.43 -8.23
C GLU A 64 -11.72 13.95 -9.46
N SER A 65 -10.50 14.47 -9.29
CA SER A 65 -9.71 15.03 -10.39
C SER A 65 -8.43 14.25 -10.66
N PHE A 66 -7.75 14.58 -11.76
CA PHE A 66 -6.51 13.94 -12.22
C PHE A 66 -6.63 12.40 -12.34
N GLY A 67 -5.59 11.66 -11.96
CA GLY A 67 -5.54 10.20 -12.05
C GLY A 67 -6.63 9.51 -11.22
N VAL A 68 -6.90 9.97 -10.00
CA VAL A 68 -7.99 9.46 -9.14
C VAL A 68 -9.35 9.72 -9.77
N GLY A 69 -9.52 10.85 -10.47
CA GLY A 69 -10.74 11.19 -11.19
C GLY A 69 -10.93 10.45 -12.52
N GLY A 70 -10.04 9.52 -12.88
CA GLY A 70 -10.17 8.67 -14.07
C GLY A 70 -9.71 9.30 -15.37
N TYR A 71 -8.87 10.33 -15.33
CA TYR A 71 -8.35 11.00 -16.54
C TYR A 71 -7.15 10.33 -17.18
N TYR A 72 -6.62 9.24 -16.61
CA TYR A 72 -5.52 8.49 -17.18
C TYR A 72 -5.84 7.98 -18.59
N HIS A 73 -4.94 8.22 -19.54
CA HIS A 73 -5.11 7.91 -20.97
C HIS A 73 -6.36 8.52 -21.62
N THR A 74 -6.79 9.69 -21.15
CA THR A 74 -7.90 10.42 -21.78
C THR A 74 -7.41 11.57 -22.66
N PRO A 75 -8.24 12.07 -23.61
CA PRO A 75 -7.92 13.25 -24.40
C PRO A 75 -7.66 14.50 -23.57
N VAL A 76 -8.24 14.62 -22.37
CA VAL A 76 -7.98 15.74 -21.46
C VAL A 76 -6.56 15.66 -20.89
N GLU A 77 -6.07 14.48 -20.51
CA GLU A 77 -4.68 14.30 -20.09
C GLU A 77 -3.70 14.74 -21.20
N GLU A 78 -3.98 14.39 -22.46
CA GLU A 78 -3.17 14.81 -23.58
C GLU A 78 -3.10 16.33 -23.76
N ALA A 79 -4.14 17.07 -23.34
CA ALA A 79 -4.19 18.53 -23.42
C ALA A 79 -3.48 19.23 -22.24
N LEU A 80 -3.20 18.52 -21.17
CA LEU A 80 -2.54 19.03 -19.97
C LEU A 80 -1.02 18.85 -20.06
N PRO A 81 -0.25 19.69 -19.35
CA PRO A 81 1.23 19.59 -19.32
C PRO A 81 1.74 18.53 -18.33
N VAL A 82 0.89 17.64 -17.85
CA VAL A 82 1.19 16.61 -16.86
C VAL A 82 0.67 15.27 -17.31
N THR A 83 1.39 14.19 -17.00
CA THR A 83 0.90 12.82 -17.14
C THR A 83 0.21 12.39 -15.87
N MET A 84 -0.92 11.71 -16.01
CA MET A 84 -1.69 11.18 -14.88
C MET A 84 -1.36 9.71 -14.59
N GLU A 85 -0.28 9.22 -15.19
CA GLU A 85 0.34 7.99 -14.75
C GLU A 85 0.67 8.17 -13.26
N ALA A 86 -0.21 7.64 -12.41
CA ALA A 86 0.15 7.48 -11.04
C ALA A 86 1.37 6.57 -11.03
N ARG A 87 2.56 7.14 -11.00
CA ARG A 87 3.71 6.46 -10.43
C ARG A 87 3.35 6.25 -8.96
N GLN A 88 2.41 5.34 -8.72
CA GLN A 88 2.38 4.68 -7.45
C GLN A 88 3.72 3.95 -7.39
N LYS A 89 4.72 4.64 -6.83
CA LYS A 89 5.57 3.97 -5.91
C LYS A 89 4.58 3.49 -4.83
N VAL A 90 3.98 2.35 -5.09
CA VAL A 90 3.37 1.56 -4.03
C VAL A 90 4.59 1.19 -3.19
N GLU A 91 4.93 2.06 -2.25
CA GLU A 91 5.70 1.66 -1.10
C GLU A 91 4.77 0.70 -0.38
N ILE A 92 4.80 -0.56 -0.85
CA ILE A 92 4.21 -1.65 -0.08
C ILE A 92 5.03 -1.63 1.20
N PRO A 93 4.45 -1.18 2.32
CA PRO A 93 5.19 -1.06 3.56
C PRO A 93 5.76 -2.45 3.85
N SER A 94 7.07 -2.55 4.01
CA SER A 94 7.68 -3.79 4.47
C SER A 94 7.16 -4.08 5.87
N LEU A 95 6.70 -5.30 6.08
CA LEU A 95 6.27 -5.76 7.40
C LEU A 95 7.48 -6.22 8.20
N ALA A 96 7.51 -5.88 9.48
CA ALA A 96 8.41 -6.50 10.45
C ALA A 96 7.56 -7.38 11.39
N VAL A 97 7.82 -8.67 11.38
CA VAL A 97 7.08 -9.67 12.14
C VAL A 97 8.01 -10.39 13.10
N VAL A 98 7.60 -10.53 14.36
CA VAL A 98 8.26 -11.42 15.32
C VAL A 98 7.29 -12.49 15.74
N LEU A 99 7.65 -13.74 15.47
CA LEU A 99 6.91 -14.92 15.91
C LEU A 99 7.45 -15.32 17.29
N VAL A 100 6.56 -15.35 18.29
CA VAL A 100 6.91 -15.74 19.67
C VAL A 100 6.24 -17.08 19.96
N LEU A 101 7.03 -18.15 20.01
CA LEU A 101 6.55 -19.52 20.12
C LEU A 101 6.76 -20.03 21.58
N ASP A 102 5.67 -20.46 22.18
CA ASP A 102 5.72 -21.22 23.43
C ASP A 102 6.26 -22.61 23.15
N ARG A 103 7.32 -22.98 23.85
CA ARG A 103 7.90 -24.32 23.83
C ARG A 103 7.87 -24.98 25.22
N SER A 104 7.04 -24.49 26.14
CA SER A 104 6.89 -25.07 27.48
C SER A 104 6.53 -26.57 27.43
N GLY A 105 6.76 -27.28 28.52
CA GLY A 105 6.51 -28.72 28.58
C GLY A 105 5.07 -29.13 28.24
N SER A 106 4.08 -28.26 28.49
CA SER A 106 2.69 -28.50 28.11
C SER A 106 2.46 -28.52 26.58
N MET A 107 3.40 -27.97 25.79
CA MET A 107 3.37 -27.99 24.33
C MET A 107 3.76 -29.37 23.75
N GLU A 108 4.34 -30.25 24.53
CA GLU A 108 4.64 -31.63 24.13
C GLU A 108 3.37 -32.52 24.12
N THR A 109 2.28 -32.04 24.70
CA THR A 109 1.01 -32.79 24.72
C THR A 109 0.55 -33.09 23.29
N SER A 110 0.35 -34.37 23.01
CA SER A 110 -0.20 -34.82 21.71
C SER A 110 -1.66 -34.38 21.57
N ILE A 111 -1.98 -33.83 20.42
CA ILE A 111 -3.38 -33.53 20.04
C ILE A 111 -4.01 -34.77 19.39
N ASP A 112 -3.22 -35.48 18.60
CA ASP A 112 -3.55 -36.79 18.05
C ASP A 112 -2.33 -37.72 18.14
N SER A 113 -2.42 -38.92 17.55
CA SER A 113 -1.33 -39.90 17.57
C SER A 113 -0.07 -39.49 16.79
N ARG A 114 -0.07 -38.31 16.12
CA ARG A 114 1.01 -37.90 15.20
C ARG A 114 1.62 -36.53 15.52
N PHE A 115 0.85 -35.60 16.11
CA PHE A 115 1.28 -34.22 16.28
C PHE A 115 1.11 -33.74 17.72
N SER A 116 2.13 -33.08 18.23
CA SER A 116 2.08 -32.29 19.46
C SER A 116 1.55 -30.88 19.19
N LYS A 117 1.19 -30.16 20.26
CA LYS A 117 0.85 -28.73 20.16
C LYS A 117 2.02 -27.94 19.59
N LEU A 118 3.25 -28.28 19.97
CA LEU A 118 4.45 -27.61 19.47
C LEU A 118 4.64 -27.86 17.96
N ASP A 119 4.32 -29.06 17.47
CA ASP A 119 4.44 -29.33 16.03
C ASP A 119 3.49 -28.47 15.23
N LEU A 120 2.25 -28.30 15.68
CA LEU A 120 1.30 -27.39 15.02
C LEU A 120 1.74 -25.91 15.11
N ALA A 121 2.30 -25.48 16.25
CA ALA A 121 2.82 -24.13 16.39
C ALA A 121 4.00 -23.85 15.42
N LYS A 122 4.90 -24.84 15.27
CA LYS A 122 6.00 -24.77 14.30
C LYS A 122 5.48 -24.71 12.86
N GLU A 123 4.54 -25.56 12.51
CA GLU A 123 3.91 -25.58 11.18
C GLU A 123 3.24 -24.24 10.86
N ALA A 124 2.46 -23.70 11.80
CA ALA A 124 1.85 -22.38 11.64
C ALA A 124 2.91 -21.27 11.45
N ALA A 125 4.01 -21.30 12.22
CA ALA A 125 5.09 -20.34 12.07
C ALA A 125 5.80 -20.45 10.70
N GLN A 126 6.00 -21.66 10.20
CA GLN A 126 6.58 -21.91 8.88
C GLN A 126 5.69 -21.39 7.76
N LEU A 127 4.37 -21.61 7.85
CA LEU A 127 3.40 -21.07 6.90
C LEU A 127 3.43 -19.53 6.87
N VAL A 128 3.55 -18.88 8.04
CA VAL A 128 3.70 -17.41 8.08
C VAL A 128 4.95 -16.99 7.32
N VAL A 129 6.09 -17.67 7.53
CA VAL A 129 7.34 -17.36 6.83
C VAL A 129 7.20 -17.54 5.31
N GLU A 130 6.49 -18.57 4.85
CA GLU A 130 6.23 -18.79 3.43
C GLU A 130 5.43 -17.66 2.78
N LEU A 131 4.47 -17.08 3.52
CA LEU A 131 3.61 -15.99 3.05
C LEU A 131 4.30 -14.61 3.02
N LEU A 132 5.43 -14.44 3.73
CA LEU A 132 6.14 -13.17 3.75
C LEU A 132 6.81 -12.89 2.39
N ASP A 133 6.82 -11.64 1.98
CA ASP A 133 7.60 -11.15 0.84
C ASP A 133 9.06 -10.98 1.24
N ASP A 134 10.01 -11.10 0.29
CA ASP A 134 11.46 -10.96 0.52
C ASP A 134 11.87 -9.62 1.13
N ARG A 135 11.02 -8.59 1.01
CA ARG A 135 11.20 -7.27 1.61
C ARG A 135 10.76 -7.19 3.06
N ASN A 136 9.97 -8.15 3.51
CA ASN A 136 9.53 -8.23 4.89
C ASN A 136 10.67 -8.71 5.78
N GLU A 137 10.65 -8.30 7.03
CA GLU A 137 11.57 -8.79 8.04
C GLU A 137 10.86 -9.75 8.99
N VAL A 138 11.55 -10.80 9.36
CA VAL A 138 11.04 -11.81 10.28
C VAL A 138 12.07 -12.14 11.35
N GLY A 139 11.59 -12.32 12.55
CA GLY A 139 12.34 -12.90 13.67
C GLY A 139 11.50 -13.98 14.35
N VAL A 140 12.16 -14.92 14.99
CA VAL A 140 11.50 -16.00 15.73
C VAL A 140 12.12 -16.12 17.11
N ILE A 141 11.30 -15.98 18.16
CA ILE A 141 11.66 -16.21 19.54
C ILE A 141 10.97 -17.48 20.00
N ALA A 142 11.70 -18.38 20.66
CA ALA A 142 11.10 -19.48 21.40
C ALA A 142 11.30 -19.25 22.89
N PHE A 143 10.29 -19.57 23.70
CA PHE A 143 10.34 -19.37 25.15
C PHE A 143 9.74 -20.51 25.94
N ASP A 144 10.29 -20.68 27.15
CA ASP A 144 9.79 -21.52 28.24
C ASP A 144 9.94 -20.76 29.58
N THR A 145 10.76 -21.18 30.52
CA THR A 145 11.23 -20.40 31.68
C THR A 145 12.30 -19.37 31.33
N ALA A 146 12.91 -19.53 30.15
CA ALA A 146 13.84 -18.61 29.53
C ALA A 146 13.41 -18.40 28.07
N TRP A 147 14.04 -17.46 27.37
CA TRP A 147 13.76 -17.24 25.97
C TRP A 147 15.04 -17.07 25.17
N SER A 148 14.94 -17.31 23.86
CA SER A 148 16.05 -17.09 22.95
C SER A 148 15.55 -16.80 21.54
N TRP A 149 16.30 -15.99 20.80
CA TRP A 149 16.12 -15.86 19.38
C TRP A 149 16.53 -17.17 18.68
N ILE A 150 15.60 -17.81 18.04
CA ILE A 150 15.86 -18.94 17.13
C ILE A 150 16.31 -18.37 15.78
N VAL A 151 15.62 -17.35 15.32
CA VAL A 151 15.94 -16.57 14.12
C VAL A 151 16.01 -15.10 14.53
N PRO A 152 17.18 -14.46 14.55
CA PRO A 152 17.29 -13.01 14.74
C PRO A 152 16.55 -12.26 13.64
N MET A 153 16.10 -11.02 13.93
CA MET A 153 15.42 -10.17 12.94
C MET A 153 16.24 -10.01 11.67
N GLN A 154 15.71 -10.43 10.56
CA GLN A 154 16.36 -10.43 9.25
C GLN A 154 15.33 -10.39 8.11
N PRO A 155 15.74 -10.00 6.87
CA PRO A 155 14.87 -10.14 5.70
C PRO A 155 14.43 -11.58 5.47
N ALA A 156 13.16 -11.78 5.07
CA ALA A 156 12.56 -13.10 4.84
C ALA A 156 12.98 -13.72 3.48
N ARG A 157 14.25 -13.53 3.05
CA ARG A 157 14.75 -13.99 1.76
C ARG A 157 15.12 -15.47 1.76
N ASP A 158 15.76 -15.94 2.82
CA ASP A 158 16.20 -17.34 2.95
C ASP A 158 15.18 -18.12 3.78
N LYS A 159 13.98 -18.29 3.20
CA LYS A 159 12.85 -18.95 3.87
C LYS A 159 13.18 -20.38 4.27
N ASP A 160 13.87 -21.13 3.41
CA ASP A 160 14.23 -22.51 3.69
C ASP A 160 15.11 -22.64 4.94
N ARG A 161 16.06 -21.73 5.12
CA ARG A 161 16.88 -21.71 6.33
C ARG A 161 16.04 -21.39 7.57
N ILE A 162 15.21 -20.36 7.49
CA ILE A 162 14.33 -19.95 8.60
C ILE A 162 13.41 -21.11 9.01
N ILE A 163 12.79 -21.78 8.04
CA ILE A 163 11.92 -22.94 8.26
C ILE A 163 12.68 -24.08 8.94
N ARG A 164 13.90 -24.37 8.51
CA ARG A 164 14.74 -25.38 9.16
C ARG A 164 15.08 -25.00 10.60
N GLU A 165 15.39 -23.74 10.87
CA GLU A 165 15.69 -23.27 12.24
C GLU A 165 14.44 -23.40 13.14
N ILE A 166 13.25 -23.04 12.66
CA ILE A 166 11.98 -23.25 13.39
C ILE A 166 11.77 -24.73 13.71
N ALA A 167 12.06 -25.63 12.78
CA ALA A 167 11.90 -27.07 12.98
C ALA A 167 12.75 -27.62 14.13
N THR A 168 13.87 -26.98 14.48
CA THR A 168 14.76 -27.40 15.57
C THR A 168 14.22 -27.16 16.97
N ILE A 169 13.17 -26.35 17.11
CA ILE A 169 12.58 -26.01 18.42
C ILE A 169 12.06 -27.27 19.12
N LYS A 170 12.50 -27.47 20.36
CA LYS A 170 12.11 -28.62 21.21
C LYS A 170 11.36 -28.12 22.43
N ALA A 171 10.38 -28.90 22.89
CA ALA A 171 9.64 -28.62 24.10
C ALA A 171 10.50 -28.82 25.36
N GLY A 172 10.20 -28.05 26.41
CA GLY A 172 10.83 -28.18 27.72
C GLY A 172 10.55 -26.97 28.60
N GLY A 173 10.78 -27.11 29.90
CA GLY A 173 10.68 -26.02 30.86
C GLY A 173 9.25 -25.60 31.24
N GLY A 174 9.18 -24.50 31.98
CA GLY A 174 7.91 -23.85 32.38
C GLY A 174 7.46 -22.80 31.34
N THR A 175 6.78 -21.74 31.84
CA THR A 175 6.22 -20.70 30.93
C THR A 175 6.42 -19.32 31.55
N ASP A 176 7.22 -18.47 30.92
CA ASP A 176 7.36 -17.05 31.25
C ASP A 176 7.23 -16.23 29.95
N LEU A 177 6.03 -15.73 29.70
CA LEU A 177 5.67 -15.02 28.44
C LEU A 177 6.13 -13.57 28.41
N PHE A 178 6.23 -12.88 29.55
CA PHE A 178 6.40 -11.43 29.56
C PHE A 178 7.75 -10.97 28.99
N PRO A 179 8.91 -11.56 29.37
CA PRO A 179 10.19 -11.13 28.79
C PRO A 179 10.31 -11.28 27.28
N PRO A 180 9.95 -12.43 26.67
CA PRO A 180 10.04 -12.60 25.21
C PRO A 180 9.07 -11.69 24.45
N LEU A 181 7.88 -11.42 25.00
CA LEU A 181 6.92 -10.51 24.38
C LEU A 181 7.44 -9.06 24.39
N LYS A 182 8.07 -8.64 25.50
CA LYS A 182 8.72 -7.33 25.59
C LYS A 182 9.86 -7.19 24.57
N GLU A 183 10.68 -8.21 24.45
CA GLU A 183 11.78 -8.23 23.46
C GLU A 183 11.25 -8.16 22.03
N ALA A 184 10.24 -8.96 21.71
CA ALA A 184 9.59 -8.95 20.39
C ALA A 184 9.03 -7.56 20.06
N TYR A 185 8.35 -6.92 21.02
CA TYR A 185 7.81 -5.57 20.84
C TYR A 185 8.92 -4.56 20.56
N GLN A 186 10.02 -4.59 21.34
CA GLN A 186 11.15 -3.69 21.16
C GLN A 186 11.79 -3.87 19.78
N ALA A 187 12.00 -5.12 19.37
CA ALA A 187 12.59 -5.42 18.06
C ALA A 187 11.76 -4.85 16.90
N VAL A 188 10.43 -4.95 16.96
CA VAL A 188 9.53 -4.37 15.93
C VAL A 188 9.50 -2.84 16.02
N TYR A 189 9.51 -2.29 17.23
CA TYR A 189 9.50 -0.84 17.45
C TYR A 189 10.75 -0.17 16.88
N ASP A 190 11.92 -0.74 17.11
CA ASP A 190 13.20 -0.22 16.62
C ASP A 190 13.25 -0.23 15.09
N ARG A 191 12.68 -1.26 14.44
CA ARG A 191 12.56 -1.33 12.97
C ARG A 191 11.65 -0.24 12.41
N LYS A 192 10.52 0.03 13.06
CA LYS A 192 9.62 1.13 12.68
C LYS A 192 10.30 2.50 12.76
N ALA A 193 11.19 2.70 13.71
CA ALA A 193 11.97 3.94 13.82
C ALA A 193 12.95 4.11 12.67
N LEU A 194 13.61 3.05 12.22
CA LEU A 194 14.55 3.06 11.09
C LEU A 194 13.86 3.38 9.77
N LEU A 195 12.64 2.87 9.54
CA LEU A 195 11.87 3.10 8.31
C LEU A 195 11.31 4.53 8.17
N ARG A 196 11.29 5.33 9.26
CA ARG A 196 10.83 6.73 9.24
C ARG A 196 11.93 7.74 8.90
N HIS A 197 13.18 7.32 8.87
CA HIS A 197 14.34 8.20 8.67
C HIS A 197 15.14 7.87 7.39
N GLY A 198 14.67 6.97 6.54
CA GLY A 198 15.19 6.68 5.19
C GLY A 198 14.22 7.16 4.12
#